data_69939d0be5e59ae39a5a7e1871bf34dd
#
_entry.id   69939d0be5e59ae39a5a7e1871bf34dd
#
_cell.length_a   1.000
_cell.length_b   1.000
_cell.length_c   1.000
_cell.angle_alpha   90.00
_cell.angle_beta   90.00
_cell.angle_gamma   90.00
#
_symmetry.space_group_name_H-M   'P 1'
#
loop_
_entity.id
_entity.type
_entity.pdbx_description
1 polymer ?
#
loop_
_entity_poly.entity_id
_entity_poly.type
_entity_poly.pdbx_seq_one_letter_code
_entity_poly.pdbx_strand_id
1 'polypeptide(L)' 'MDGSDARAPCPPVVEYTAAEQTRAATEIEALPEGAVMIQMMSDYAVLRDQARACQ' A
#
# COMPACT_ATOMS: atom_id res chain seq x y z
N MET A 1 -28.99 -0.73 8.95
CA MET A 1 -28.26 -0.85 9.23
C MET A 1 -27.42 -0.54 9.68
N ASP A 2 -27.39 -0.49 9.38
CA ASP A 2 -26.74 -0.27 10.03
C ASP A 2 -25.56 0.21 10.21
N GLY A 3 -25.54 1.02 10.27
CA GLY A 3 -24.35 1.72 10.54
C GLY A 3 -23.24 0.90 11.03
N SER A 4 -23.45 -0.33 11.27
CA SER A 4 -22.42 -1.22 11.76
C SER A 4 -21.24 -1.24 10.79
N ASP A 5 -21.49 -1.11 9.51
CA ASP A 5 -20.41 -1.09 8.54
C ASP A 5 -19.53 0.12 8.73
N ALA A 6 -20.14 1.24 9.05
CA ALA A 6 -19.39 2.47 9.26
C ALA A 6 -18.47 2.35 10.47
N ARG A 7 -18.75 1.41 11.34
CA ARG A 7 -17.96 1.23 12.54
C ARG A 7 -16.91 0.15 12.42
N ALA A 8 -16.86 -0.52 11.28
CA ALA A 8 -15.79 -1.49 11.07
C ALA A 8 -14.44 -0.79 11.20
N PRO A 9 -13.50 -1.42 11.89
CA PRO A 9 -12.19 -0.77 12.03
C PRO A 9 -11.51 -0.64 10.69
N CYS A 10 -10.78 0.46 10.53
CA CYS A 10 -9.98 0.65 9.34
C CYS A 10 -8.80 -0.31 9.36
N PRO A 11 -8.40 -0.86 8.22
CA PRO A 11 -7.23 -1.72 8.18
C PRO A 11 -6.00 -0.93 8.62
N PRO A 12 -5.09 -1.58 9.34
CA PRO A 12 -3.86 -0.90 9.75
C PRO A 12 -2.97 -0.63 8.54
N VAL A 13 -2.28 0.49 8.59
CA VAL A 13 -1.29 0.82 7.57
C VAL A 13 0.09 0.66 8.19
N VAL A 14 0.90 -0.22 7.60
CA VAL A 14 2.26 -0.41 8.06
C VAL A 14 3.09 0.78 7.60
N GLU A 15 3.78 1.42 8.54
CA GLU A 15 4.61 2.56 8.22
C GLU A 15 6.05 2.12 8.03
N TYR A 16 6.66 2.60 6.96
CA TYR A 16 8.05 2.29 6.64
C TYR A 16 8.87 3.56 6.77
N THR A 17 10.13 3.40 7.16
CA THR A 17 11.04 4.54 7.24
C THR A 17 11.34 5.06 5.83
N ALA A 18 11.80 6.31 5.76
CA ALA A 18 12.19 6.88 4.47
C ALA A 18 13.31 6.04 3.83
N ALA A 19 14.22 5.52 4.65
CA ALA A 19 15.30 4.68 4.14
C ALA A 19 14.78 3.39 3.52
N GLU A 20 13.80 2.78 4.18
CA GLU A 20 13.19 1.56 3.66
C GLU A 20 12.45 1.83 2.36
N GLN A 21 11.76 2.96 2.27
CA GLN A 21 11.05 3.32 1.05
C GLN A 21 12.01 3.57 -0.10
N THR A 22 13.14 4.22 0.18
CA THR A 22 14.16 4.44 -0.85
C THR A 22 14.73 3.12 -1.34
N ARG A 23 15.01 2.20 -0.43
CA ARG A 23 15.50 0.88 -0.83
C ARG A 23 14.48 0.14 -1.68
N ALA A 24 13.20 0.20 -1.29
CA ALA A 24 12.17 -0.46 -2.06
C ALA A 24 12.08 0.10 -3.47
N ALA A 25 12.16 1.42 -3.60
CA ALA A 25 12.13 2.04 -4.92
C ALA A 25 13.30 1.58 -5.78
N THR A 26 14.49 1.48 -5.18
CA THR A 26 15.67 1.00 -5.91
C THR A 26 15.48 -0.43 -6.36
N GLU A 27 14.93 -1.28 -5.50
CA GLU A 27 14.70 -2.68 -5.84
C GLU A 27 13.67 -2.82 -6.95
N ILE A 28 12.63 -2.00 -6.92
CA ILE A 28 11.61 -2.02 -7.96
C ILE A 28 12.20 -1.59 -9.31
N GLU A 29 13.06 -0.58 -9.30
CA GLU A 29 13.71 -0.11 -10.53
C GLU A 29 14.60 -1.17 -11.15
N ALA A 30 15.10 -2.09 -10.35
CA ALA A 30 15.95 -3.17 -10.83
C ALA A 30 15.16 -4.33 -11.43
N LEU A 31 13.82 -4.33 -11.26
CA LEU A 31 12.99 -5.39 -11.81
C LEU A 31 12.82 -5.21 -13.32
N PRO A 32 12.68 -6.33 -14.06
CA PRO A 32 12.40 -6.22 -15.49
C PRO A 32 11.09 -5.48 -15.73
N GLU A 33 11.02 -4.77 -16.85
CA GLU A 33 9.78 -4.13 -17.27
C GLU A 33 8.69 -5.18 -17.41
N GLY A 34 7.49 -4.83 -16.93
CA GLY A 34 6.37 -5.74 -16.99
C GLY A 34 6.36 -6.80 -15.92
N ALA A 35 7.31 -6.74 -14.98
CA ALA A 35 7.29 -7.70 -13.89
C ALA A 35 5.98 -7.59 -13.10
N VAL A 36 5.42 -8.74 -12.75
CA VAL A 36 4.15 -8.79 -12.01
C VAL A 36 4.30 -8.07 -10.67
N MET A 37 5.48 -8.12 -10.07
CA MET A 37 5.71 -7.45 -8.79
C MET A 37 5.50 -5.95 -8.87
N ILE A 38 5.81 -5.33 -10.02
CA ILE A 38 5.57 -3.91 -10.19
C ILE A 38 4.07 -3.63 -10.13
N GLN A 39 3.28 -4.44 -10.80
CA GLN A 39 1.82 -4.29 -10.77
C GLN A 39 1.29 -4.48 -9.36
N MET A 40 1.77 -5.49 -8.66
CA MET A 40 1.31 -5.77 -7.30
C MET A 40 1.66 -4.63 -6.36
N MET A 41 2.83 -4.01 -6.53
CA MET A 41 3.21 -2.87 -5.69
C MET A 41 2.35 -1.65 -5.99
N SER A 42 1.98 -1.46 -7.25
CA SER A 42 1.07 -0.38 -7.61
C SER A 42 -0.29 -0.56 -6.94
N ASP A 43 -0.81 -1.77 -6.99
CA ASP A 43 -2.09 -2.09 -6.36
C ASP A 43 -2.00 -1.93 -4.85
N TYR A 44 -0.87 -2.32 -4.26
CA TYR A 44 -0.64 -2.16 -2.84
C TYR A 44 -0.67 -0.69 -2.44
N ALA A 45 -0.08 0.18 -3.26
CA ALA A 45 -0.08 1.61 -2.98
C ALA A 45 -1.50 2.17 -2.94
N VAL A 46 -2.36 1.71 -3.85
CA VAL A 46 -3.76 2.13 -3.85
C VAL A 46 -4.45 1.67 -2.58
N LEU A 47 -4.22 0.43 -2.18
CA LEU A 47 -4.83 -0.09 -0.95
C LEU A 47 -4.37 0.71 0.26
N ARG A 48 -3.10 1.09 0.31
CA ARG A 48 -2.59 1.90 1.41
C ARG A 48 -3.27 3.25 1.47
N ASP A 49 -3.46 3.88 0.31
CA ASP A 49 -4.14 5.17 0.26
C ASP A 49 -5.57 5.05 0.76
N GLN A 50 -6.25 3.99 0.36
CA GLN A 50 -7.62 3.76 0.81
C GLN A 50 -7.67 3.53 2.32
N ALA A 51 -6.72 2.79 2.85
CA ALA A 51 -6.66 2.54 4.30
C ALA A 51 -6.40 3.84 5.05
N ARG A 52 -5.53 4.70 4.54
CA ARG A 52 -5.26 5.98 5.18
C ARG A 52 -6.47 6.89 5.13
N ALA A 53 -7.19 6.89 4.01
CA ALA A 53 -8.38 7.70 3.87
C ALA A 53 -9.48 7.25 4.83
N CYS A 54 -9.47 5.99 5.21
CA CYS A 54 -10.43 5.44 6.16
C CYS A 54 -10.20 6.01 7.57
N GLN A 55 -8.97 6.34 7.90
CA GLN A 55 -8.61 6.83 9.23
C GLN A 55 -8.83 8.34 9.31
#